data_0988f75135faf082e87fe354ba63b3e2
#
_entry.id   0988f75135faf082e87fe354ba63b3e2
#
_cell.length_a   1.000
_cell.length_b   1.000
_cell.length_c   1.000
_cell.angle_alpha   90.00
_cell.angle_beta   90.00
_cell.angle_gamma   90.00
#
_symmetry.space_group_name_H-M   'P 1'
#
loop_
_entity.id
_entity.type
_entity.pdbx_description
1 polymer ?
#
loop_
_entity_poly.entity_id
_entity_poly.type
_entity_poly.pdbx_seq_one_letter_code
_entity_poly.pdbx_strand_id
1 'polypeptide(L)'
;LINENSETVLKVENLTRKNEYKDISFEIKKGEIVGLAGLVGSGRSELAHTIFGDKKPDNGTISFCGKKITRSKVSNSINMGMAMVPESRRTQGLFLARSLIENISLPYLNKFSSIYGLDKKQERNEVDYICNKTTVKHSGIDFEVQYLSGGNQQKILFARAAMGKPKLLI
;
A
#
# COMPACT_ATOMS: atom_id res chain seq x y z
N LEU A 1 19.96 10.45 -8.55
CA LEU A 1 19.90 10.68 -10.00
C LEU A 1 19.18 9.49 -10.62
N ILE A 2 18.00 9.73 -11.22
CA ILE A 2 17.24 8.70 -11.95
C ILE A 2 18.01 8.42 -13.23
N ASN A 3 18.35 7.16 -13.45
CA ASN A 3 18.93 6.75 -14.72
C ASN A 3 17.79 6.69 -15.75
N GLU A 4 17.90 7.43 -16.86
CA GLU A 4 16.88 7.47 -17.93
C GLU A 4 16.55 6.08 -18.49
N ASN A 5 17.48 5.13 -18.36
CA ASN A 5 17.32 3.73 -18.76
C ASN A 5 16.70 2.85 -17.67
N SER A 6 16.20 3.42 -16.54
CA SER A 6 15.55 2.62 -15.48
C SER A 6 14.27 1.98 -15.98
N GLU A 7 14.02 0.74 -15.52
CA GLU A 7 12.80 -0.03 -15.82
C GLU A 7 11.54 0.72 -15.37
N THR A 8 10.52 0.81 -16.25
CA THR A 8 9.21 1.35 -15.91
C THR A 8 8.47 0.38 -14.98
N VAL A 9 8.17 0.84 -13.78
CA VAL A 9 7.43 0.07 -12.75
C VAL A 9 5.94 0.23 -12.92
N LEU A 10 5.45 1.45 -13.16
CA LEU A 10 4.05 1.75 -13.39
C LEU A 10 3.90 2.55 -14.68
N LYS A 11 2.93 2.15 -15.52
CA LYS A 11 2.50 2.93 -16.68
C LYS A 11 0.98 3.08 -16.65
N VAL A 12 0.53 4.32 -16.75
CA VAL A 12 -0.88 4.71 -16.79
C VAL A 12 -1.12 5.40 -18.13
N GLU A 13 -2.13 4.96 -18.89
CA GLU A 13 -2.43 5.49 -20.22
C GLU A 13 -3.91 5.83 -20.36
N ASN A 14 -4.20 7.09 -20.64
CA ASN A 14 -5.53 7.67 -20.92
C ASN A 14 -6.57 7.27 -19.86
N LEU A 15 -6.13 7.17 -18.60
CA LEU A 15 -6.97 6.71 -17.51
C LEU A 15 -8.05 7.75 -17.22
N THR A 16 -9.30 7.31 -17.25
CA THR A 16 -10.45 8.17 -17.04
C THR A 16 -11.42 7.50 -16.08
N ARG A 17 -11.95 8.27 -15.15
CA ARG A 17 -13.07 7.90 -14.32
C ARG A 17 -14.05 9.07 -14.24
N LYS A 18 -15.29 8.81 -14.66
CA LYS A 18 -16.33 9.83 -14.78
C LYS A 18 -16.53 10.59 -13.46
N ASN A 19 -16.59 11.92 -13.58
CA ASN A 19 -16.74 12.85 -12.47
C ASN A 19 -15.59 12.90 -11.45
N GLU A 20 -14.48 12.16 -11.66
CA GLU A 20 -13.33 12.16 -10.75
C GLU A 20 -12.07 12.69 -11.45
N TYR A 21 -11.67 12.10 -12.58
CA TYR A 21 -10.51 12.53 -13.37
C TYR A 21 -10.65 12.09 -14.83
N LYS A 22 -9.93 12.74 -15.74
CA LYS A 22 -10.03 12.49 -17.18
C LYS A 22 -8.67 12.48 -17.85
N ASP A 23 -8.45 11.47 -18.69
CA ASP A 23 -7.34 11.36 -19.63
C ASP A 23 -5.94 11.50 -18.99
N ILE A 24 -5.74 10.81 -17.86
CA ILE A 24 -4.48 10.85 -17.11
C ILE A 24 -3.50 9.84 -17.69
N SER A 25 -2.32 10.32 -18.07
CA SER A 25 -1.23 9.48 -18.58
C SER A 25 0.09 9.87 -17.92
N PHE A 26 0.81 8.90 -17.38
CA PHE A 26 2.16 9.06 -16.83
C PHE A 26 2.81 7.69 -16.62
N GLU A 27 4.10 7.71 -16.37
CA GLU A 27 4.84 6.51 -15.96
C GLU A 27 5.74 6.80 -14.77
N ILE A 28 6.06 5.75 -14.02
CA ILE A 28 6.96 5.77 -12.88
C ILE A 28 8.06 4.74 -13.11
N LYS A 29 9.31 5.17 -13.01
CA LYS A 29 10.49 4.33 -13.13
C LYS A 29 10.95 3.81 -11.78
N LYS A 30 11.73 2.75 -11.79
CA LYS A 30 12.33 2.18 -10.59
C LYS A 30 13.21 3.20 -9.87
N GLY A 31 12.91 3.39 -8.56
CA GLY A 31 13.61 4.35 -7.71
C GLY A 31 13.13 5.79 -7.86
N GLU A 32 12.11 6.04 -8.68
CA GLU A 32 11.53 7.35 -8.88
C GLU A 32 10.52 7.70 -7.79
N ILE A 33 10.45 8.98 -7.42
CA ILE A 33 9.42 9.56 -6.55
C ILE A 33 8.63 10.55 -7.38
N VAL A 34 7.35 10.25 -7.60
CA VAL A 34 6.43 11.09 -8.37
C VAL A 34 5.41 11.72 -7.43
N GLY A 35 5.27 13.04 -7.47
CA GLY A 35 4.28 13.79 -6.72
C GLY A 35 3.07 14.16 -7.58
N LEU A 36 1.86 13.85 -7.08
CA LEU A 36 0.60 14.30 -7.69
C LEU A 36 0.14 15.58 -7.01
N ALA A 37 0.20 16.71 -7.73
CA ALA A 37 -0.26 18.02 -7.25
C ALA A 37 -1.64 18.36 -7.83
N GLY A 38 -2.45 19.11 -7.07
CA GLY A 38 -3.78 19.57 -7.50
C GLY A 38 -4.60 20.11 -6.35
N LEU A 39 -5.68 20.79 -6.66
CA LEU A 39 -6.63 21.32 -5.68
C LEU A 39 -7.42 20.20 -4.99
N VAL A 40 -8.05 20.51 -3.87
CA VAL A 40 -9.00 19.60 -3.21
C VAL A 40 -10.13 19.27 -4.20
N GLY A 41 -10.47 17.99 -4.32
CA GLY A 41 -11.46 17.52 -5.30
C GLY A 41 -10.95 17.31 -6.73
N SER A 42 -9.63 17.42 -6.98
CA SER A 42 -9.06 17.20 -8.32
C SER A 42 -8.89 15.73 -8.71
N GLY A 43 -9.36 14.79 -7.90
CA GLY A 43 -9.35 13.36 -8.23
C GLY A 43 -8.04 12.62 -7.92
N ARG A 44 -7.08 13.24 -7.19
CA ARG A 44 -5.78 12.61 -6.86
C ARG A 44 -5.92 11.34 -6.05
N SER A 45 -6.70 11.38 -4.97
CA SER A 45 -6.96 10.21 -4.12
C SER A 45 -7.71 9.12 -4.89
N GLU A 46 -8.67 9.51 -5.71
CA GLU A 46 -9.45 8.61 -6.57
C GLU A 46 -8.56 7.92 -7.61
N LEU A 47 -7.60 8.65 -8.18
CA LEU A 47 -6.59 8.11 -9.10
C LEU A 47 -5.70 7.08 -8.39
N ALA A 48 -5.20 7.41 -7.19
CA ALA A 48 -4.41 6.50 -6.37
C ALA A 48 -5.18 5.21 -6.04
N HIS A 49 -6.44 5.32 -5.60
CA HIS A 49 -7.33 4.18 -5.34
C HIS A 49 -7.59 3.34 -6.61
N THR A 50 -7.72 3.97 -7.77
CA THR A 50 -7.90 3.25 -9.04
C THR A 50 -6.63 2.48 -9.42
N ILE A 51 -5.45 3.08 -9.28
CA ILE A 51 -4.17 2.41 -9.54
C ILE A 51 -3.98 1.23 -8.59
N PHE A 52 -4.33 1.40 -7.31
CA PHE A 52 -4.23 0.34 -6.31
C PHE A 52 -5.29 -0.77 -6.47
N GLY A 53 -6.32 -0.55 -7.29
CA GLY A 53 -7.31 -1.56 -7.61
C GLY A 53 -8.54 -1.58 -6.71
N ASP A 54 -8.73 -0.56 -5.90
CA ASP A 54 -9.93 -0.37 -5.06
C ASP A 54 -11.10 0.18 -5.88
N LYS A 55 -10.80 0.98 -6.90
CA LYS A 55 -11.77 1.52 -7.84
C LYS A 55 -11.47 1.04 -9.27
N LYS A 56 -12.52 0.88 -10.10
CA LYS A 56 -12.39 0.50 -11.50
C LYS A 56 -12.40 1.75 -12.38
N PRO A 57 -11.46 1.91 -13.33
CA PRO A 57 -11.55 2.99 -14.32
C PRO A 57 -12.65 2.72 -15.34
N ASP A 58 -13.18 3.79 -15.95
CA ASP A 58 -14.12 3.69 -17.06
C ASP A 58 -13.39 3.46 -18.38
N ASN A 59 -12.24 4.14 -18.56
CA ASN A 59 -11.38 4.02 -19.75
C ASN A 59 -9.91 4.07 -19.36
N GLY A 60 -9.06 3.69 -20.32
CA GLY A 60 -7.61 3.70 -20.18
C GLY A 60 -7.04 2.38 -19.68
N THR A 61 -5.73 2.36 -19.46
CA THR A 61 -5.02 1.14 -19.05
C THR A 61 -4.00 1.43 -17.97
N ILE A 62 -3.79 0.44 -17.13
CA ILE A 62 -2.74 0.42 -16.11
C ILE A 62 -1.86 -0.80 -16.36
N SER A 63 -0.56 -0.59 -16.45
CA SER A 63 0.43 -1.66 -16.51
C SER A 63 1.41 -1.55 -15.35
N PHE A 64 1.72 -2.66 -14.71
CA PHE A 64 2.65 -2.74 -13.58
C PHE A 64 3.73 -3.77 -13.86
N CYS A 65 5.01 -3.36 -13.78
CA CYS A 65 6.16 -4.18 -14.14
C CYS A 65 5.95 -4.90 -15.50
N GLY A 66 5.53 -4.15 -16.53
CA GLY A 66 5.29 -4.64 -17.88
C GLY A 66 4.02 -5.49 -18.07
N LYS A 67 3.25 -5.76 -17.01
CA LYS A 67 2.01 -6.55 -17.09
C LYS A 67 0.78 -5.66 -16.99
N LYS A 68 -0.14 -5.75 -17.97
CA LYS A 68 -1.41 -5.04 -17.95
C LYS A 68 -2.30 -5.56 -16.83
N ILE A 69 -2.84 -4.65 -16.02
CA ILE A 69 -3.80 -4.97 -14.96
C ILE A 69 -5.19 -5.06 -15.58
N THR A 70 -5.71 -6.28 -15.74
CA THR A 70 -7.03 -6.53 -16.34
C THR A 70 -8.14 -6.64 -15.29
N ARG A 71 -7.78 -6.96 -14.05
CA ARG A 71 -8.72 -7.10 -12.93
C ARG A 71 -8.29 -6.18 -11.80
N SER A 72 -9.07 -5.12 -11.60
CA SER A 72 -8.91 -4.21 -10.47
C SER A 72 -9.40 -4.91 -9.20
N LYS A 73 -8.46 -5.31 -8.34
CA LYS A 73 -8.70 -5.85 -6.99
C LYS A 73 -7.48 -5.56 -6.13
N VAL A 74 -7.71 -5.01 -4.95
CA VAL A 74 -6.66 -4.69 -3.96
C VAL A 74 -5.76 -5.89 -3.66
N SER A 75 -6.33 -7.09 -3.50
CA SER A 75 -5.56 -8.31 -3.26
C SER A 75 -4.56 -8.63 -4.38
N ASN A 76 -4.95 -8.40 -5.63
CA ASN A 76 -4.05 -8.59 -6.77
C ASN A 76 -2.89 -7.59 -6.74
N SER A 77 -3.17 -6.32 -6.45
CA SER A 77 -2.16 -5.27 -6.36
C SER A 77 -1.15 -5.57 -5.26
N ILE A 78 -1.60 -6.00 -4.08
CA ILE A 78 -0.73 -6.42 -2.99
C ILE A 78 0.15 -7.62 -3.43
N ASN A 79 -0.43 -8.65 -4.05
CA ASN A 79 0.29 -9.82 -4.52
C ASN A 79 1.30 -9.51 -5.63
N MET A 80 1.05 -8.47 -6.44
CA MET A 80 1.98 -7.98 -7.46
C MET A 80 3.12 -7.14 -6.88
N GLY A 81 3.03 -6.72 -5.63
CA GLY A 81 4.02 -5.91 -4.94
C GLY A 81 3.70 -4.42 -4.92
N MET A 82 2.44 -4.04 -4.95
CA MET A 82 2.01 -2.68 -4.62
C MET A 82 1.63 -2.58 -3.15
N ALA A 83 1.86 -1.42 -2.55
CA ALA A 83 1.33 -1.08 -1.25
C ALA A 83 0.77 0.35 -1.27
N MET A 84 -0.21 0.61 -0.42
CA MET A 84 -0.82 1.93 -0.29
C MET A 84 -0.91 2.32 1.18
N VAL A 85 -0.53 3.57 1.48
CA VAL A 85 -0.73 4.20 2.78
C VAL A 85 -1.92 5.16 2.65
N PRO A 86 -3.05 4.87 3.29
CA PRO A 86 -4.25 5.68 3.15
C PRO A 86 -4.10 7.05 3.83
N GLU A 87 -4.87 8.02 3.36
CA GLU A 87 -4.88 9.38 3.88
C GLU A 87 -5.31 9.43 5.36
N SER A 88 -6.40 8.75 5.70
CA SER A 88 -6.91 8.72 7.07
C SER A 88 -6.52 7.43 7.79
N ARG A 89 -5.61 7.54 8.77
CA ARG A 89 -5.23 6.39 9.59
C ARG A 89 -6.38 5.82 10.40
N ARG A 90 -7.31 6.66 10.88
CA ARG A 90 -8.37 6.26 11.79
C ARG A 90 -9.56 5.60 11.10
N THR A 91 -9.93 6.10 9.92
CA THR A 91 -11.14 5.65 9.22
C THR A 91 -10.86 4.63 8.11
N GLN A 92 -9.62 4.63 7.57
CA GLN A 92 -9.25 3.80 6.43
C GLN A 92 -8.04 2.90 6.71
N GLY A 93 -7.19 3.31 7.65
CA GLY A 93 -5.88 2.71 7.79
C GLY A 93 -5.77 1.65 8.88
N LEU A 94 -6.32 1.89 10.08
CA LEU A 94 -6.04 1.08 11.27
C LEU A 94 -7.31 0.52 11.90
N PHE A 95 -7.22 -0.71 12.36
CA PHE A 95 -8.16 -1.32 13.28
C PHE A 95 -7.74 -0.96 14.71
N LEU A 96 -8.20 0.20 15.23
CA LEU A 96 -7.70 0.79 16.46
C LEU A 96 -7.83 -0.12 17.69
N ALA A 97 -8.91 -0.90 17.79
CA ALA A 97 -9.16 -1.87 18.86
C ALA A 97 -8.48 -3.24 18.63
N ARG A 98 -7.60 -3.33 17.65
CA ARG A 98 -6.81 -4.53 17.38
C ARG A 98 -5.35 -4.29 17.70
N SER A 99 -4.65 -5.38 17.94
CA SER A 99 -3.23 -5.36 18.26
C SER A 99 -2.36 -4.81 17.11
N LEU A 100 -1.15 -4.44 17.44
CA LEU A 100 -0.16 -3.99 16.47
C LEU A 100 0.18 -5.11 15.48
N ILE A 101 0.35 -6.35 15.96
CA ILE A 101 0.62 -7.49 15.11
C ILE A 101 -0.50 -7.71 14.09
N GLU A 102 -1.78 -7.71 14.52
CA GLU A 102 -2.92 -7.86 13.62
C GLU A 102 -2.98 -6.74 12.58
N ASN A 103 -2.70 -5.49 12.99
CA ASN A 103 -2.68 -4.37 12.08
C ASN A 103 -1.61 -4.46 11.00
N ILE A 104 -0.43 -5.00 11.30
CA ILE A 104 0.68 -5.09 10.35
C ILE A 104 0.58 -6.33 9.47
N SER A 105 0.30 -7.51 10.05
CA SER A 105 0.35 -8.78 9.33
C SER A 105 -0.86 -9.07 8.45
N LEU A 106 -2.03 -8.50 8.75
CA LEU A 106 -3.31 -8.83 8.12
C LEU A 106 -3.28 -8.95 6.58
N PRO A 107 -2.70 -8.01 5.82
CA PRO A 107 -2.66 -8.13 4.35
C PRO A 107 -1.75 -9.27 3.86
N TYR A 108 -0.93 -9.83 4.72
CA TYR A 108 0.11 -10.79 4.39
C TYR A 108 -0.02 -12.12 5.14
N LEU A 109 -1.17 -12.41 5.76
CA LEU A 109 -1.38 -13.64 6.52
C LEU A 109 -1.09 -14.90 5.71
N ASN A 110 -1.31 -14.88 4.40
CA ASN A 110 -0.97 -16.01 3.53
C ASN A 110 0.52 -16.39 3.56
N LYS A 111 1.42 -15.46 3.92
CA LYS A 111 2.86 -15.75 4.08
C LYS A 111 3.14 -16.65 5.29
N PHE A 112 2.28 -16.60 6.28
CA PHE A 112 2.40 -17.31 7.56
C PHE A 112 1.47 -18.50 7.65
N SER A 113 0.60 -18.69 6.64
CA SER A 113 -0.40 -19.75 6.63
C SER A 113 0.13 -21.00 5.94
N SER A 114 -0.11 -22.15 6.54
CA SER A 114 0.17 -23.47 6.00
C SER A 114 -1.07 -24.37 6.13
N ILE A 115 -0.99 -25.62 5.65
CA ILE A 115 -2.04 -26.63 5.86
C ILE A 115 -2.27 -26.96 7.36
N TYR A 116 -1.29 -26.65 8.22
CA TYR A 116 -1.36 -26.84 9.67
C TYR A 116 -1.84 -25.60 10.43
N GLY A 117 -2.18 -24.50 9.73
CA GLY A 117 -2.61 -23.25 10.33
C GLY A 117 -1.59 -22.12 10.20
N LEU A 118 -1.74 -21.12 11.08
CA LEU A 118 -0.90 -19.91 11.09
C LEU A 118 0.38 -20.15 11.91
N ASP A 119 1.55 -19.91 11.31
CA ASP A 119 2.83 -19.87 12.01
C ASP A 119 2.96 -18.55 12.78
N LYS A 120 2.40 -18.54 14.00
CA LYS A 120 2.44 -17.39 14.90
C LYS A 120 3.85 -16.94 15.27
N LYS A 121 4.82 -17.87 15.32
CA LYS A 121 6.20 -17.55 15.68
C LYS A 121 6.86 -16.76 14.56
N GLN A 122 6.70 -17.20 13.33
CA GLN A 122 7.22 -16.48 12.16
C GLN A 122 6.55 -15.12 12.01
N GLU A 123 5.22 -15.05 12.15
CA GLU A 123 4.47 -13.80 12.11
C GLU A 123 5.01 -12.77 13.11
N ARG A 124 5.16 -13.16 14.38
CA ARG A 124 5.68 -12.31 15.46
C ARG A 124 7.08 -11.80 15.16
N ASN A 125 7.97 -12.68 14.74
CA ASN A 125 9.36 -12.33 14.43
C ASN A 125 9.44 -11.32 13.27
N GLU A 126 8.64 -11.50 12.22
CA GLU A 126 8.63 -10.56 11.08
C GLU A 126 8.01 -9.22 11.47
N VAL A 127 6.96 -9.22 12.29
CA VAL A 127 6.35 -7.96 12.77
C VAL A 127 7.31 -7.21 13.69
N ASP A 128 7.96 -7.87 14.64
CA ASP A 128 8.98 -7.24 15.49
C ASP A 128 10.12 -6.66 14.66
N TYR A 129 10.62 -7.41 13.69
CA TYR A 129 11.67 -6.92 12.79
C TYR A 129 11.26 -5.66 12.04
N ILE A 130 10.06 -5.63 11.46
CA ILE A 130 9.60 -4.46 10.69
C ILE A 130 9.30 -3.27 11.60
N CYS A 131 8.79 -3.47 12.81
CA CYS A 131 8.57 -2.42 13.79
C CYS A 131 9.88 -1.74 14.17
N ASN A 132 10.93 -2.52 14.44
CA ASN A 132 12.25 -2.01 14.72
C ASN A 132 12.82 -1.20 13.52
N LYS A 133 12.70 -1.74 12.31
CA LYS A 133 13.17 -1.08 11.09
C LYS A 133 12.45 0.25 10.81
N THR A 134 11.16 0.34 11.14
CA THR A 134 10.35 1.55 10.95
C THR A 134 10.27 2.43 12.20
N THR A 135 11.04 2.09 13.23
CA THR A 135 11.12 2.84 14.49
C THR A 135 9.74 3.05 15.16
N VAL A 136 8.85 2.06 15.09
CA VAL A 136 7.59 2.06 15.83
C VAL A 136 7.90 1.84 17.30
N LYS A 137 7.54 2.82 18.15
CA LYS A 137 7.68 2.67 19.61
C LYS A 137 6.43 2.03 20.19
N HIS A 138 6.59 0.91 20.87
CA HIS A 138 5.49 0.16 21.50
C HIS A 138 5.98 -0.60 22.73
N SER A 139 5.05 -0.93 23.63
CA SER A 139 5.33 -1.75 24.82
C SER A 139 5.22 -3.27 24.56
N GLY A 140 4.81 -3.65 23.36
CA GLY A 140 4.63 -5.02 22.89
C GLY A 140 3.75 -5.04 21.64
N ILE A 141 3.91 -6.05 20.79
CA ILE A 141 3.15 -6.16 19.53
C ILE A 141 1.70 -6.63 19.74
N ASP A 142 1.38 -7.11 20.93
CA ASP A 142 0.02 -7.54 21.31
C ASP A 142 -0.85 -6.39 21.83
N PHE A 143 -0.27 -5.20 22.07
CA PHE A 143 -1.03 -4.04 22.53
C PHE A 143 -1.88 -3.43 21.41
N GLU A 144 -3.07 -2.98 21.76
CA GLU A 144 -3.98 -2.33 20.86
C GLU A 144 -3.43 -1.00 20.37
N VAL A 145 -3.63 -0.72 19.08
CA VAL A 145 -3.09 0.44 18.39
C VAL A 145 -3.69 1.76 18.91
N GLN A 146 -4.90 1.73 19.45
CA GLN A 146 -5.56 2.92 20.01
C GLN A 146 -4.77 3.62 21.14
N TYR A 147 -3.97 2.86 21.89
CA TYR A 147 -3.16 3.40 23.00
C TYR A 147 -1.82 4.00 22.55
N LEU A 148 -1.48 3.90 21.28
CA LEU A 148 -0.27 4.47 20.74
C LEU A 148 -0.47 5.94 20.34
N SER A 149 0.63 6.72 20.42
CA SER A 149 0.63 8.09 19.91
C SER A 149 0.31 8.15 18.42
N GLY A 150 -0.25 9.29 17.97
CA GLY A 150 -0.59 9.47 16.55
C GLY A 150 0.59 9.26 15.60
N GLY A 151 1.80 9.65 15.99
CA GLY A 151 3.01 9.40 15.21
C GLY A 151 3.36 7.91 15.10
N ASN A 152 3.19 7.13 16.18
CA ASN A 152 3.39 5.68 16.13
C ASN A 152 2.30 4.98 15.33
N GLN A 153 1.04 5.43 15.43
CA GLN A 153 -0.05 4.94 14.58
C GLN A 153 0.27 5.14 13.08
N GLN A 154 0.83 6.30 12.72
CA GLN A 154 1.26 6.54 11.33
C GLN A 154 2.38 5.59 10.91
N LYS A 155 3.36 5.36 11.77
CA LYS A 155 4.47 4.43 11.50
C LYS A 155 3.98 2.98 11.31
N ILE A 156 2.89 2.56 11.97
CA ILE A 156 2.29 1.23 11.75
C ILE A 156 1.80 1.07 10.30
N LEU A 157 1.22 2.11 9.70
CA LEU A 157 0.82 2.05 8.30
C LEU A 157 2.02 1.87 7.37
N PHE A 158 3.12 2.57 7.63
CA PHE A 158 4.36 2.37 6.90
C PHE A 158 4.98 0.99 7.15
N ALA A 159 4.96 0.49 8.39
CA ALA A 159 5.42 -0.85 8.72
C ALA A 159 4.62 -1.92 7.97
N ARG A 160 3.29 -1.81 7.95
CA ARG A 160 2.42 -2.68 7.15
C ARG A 160 2.80 -2.66 5.68
N ALA A 161 2.95 -1.47 5.09
CA ALA A 161 3.34 -1.34 3.69
C ALA A 161 4.72 -1.96 3.42
N ALA A 162 5.71 -1.66 4.26
CA ALA A 162 7.09 -2.15 4.14
C ALA A 162 7.23 -3.67 4.32
N MET A 163 6.35 -4.31 5.11
CA MET A 163 6.32 -5.76 5.32
C MET A 163 6.12 -6.52 4.01
N GLY A 164 5.37 -5.94 3.08
CA GLY A 164 5.18 -6.48 1.73
C GLY A 164 6.40 -6.38 0.83
N LYS A 165 7.45 -5.65 1.21
CA LYS A 165 8.59 -5.30 0.35
C LYS A 165 8.12 -4.78 -1.02
N PRO A 166 7.28 -3.73 -1.06
CA PRO A 166 6.62 -3.31 -2.27
C PRO A 166 7.62 -2.78 -3.30
N LYS A 167 7.28 -2.99 -4.57
CA LYS A 167 7.95 -2.36 -5.72
C LYS A 167 7.39 -0.96 -6.01
N LEU A 168 6.14 -0.71 -5.61
CA LEU A 168 5.46 0.57 -5.69
C LEU A 168 4.76 0.86 -4.36
N LEU A 169 5.05 2.01 -3.77
CA LEU A 169 4.35 2.56 -2.62
C LEU A 169 3.56 3.79 -3.04
N ILE A 170 2.26 3.80 -2.74
CA ILE A 170 1.31 4.87 -3.01
C ILE A 170 0.90 5.54 -1.69
#